data_d91ad9e541d69da0cda76f979dc9fec0
#
_entry.id   d91ad9e541d69da0cda76f979dc9fec0
#
_cell.length_a   1.000
_cell.length_b   1.000
_cell.length_c   1.000
_cell.angle_alpha   90.00
_cell.angle_beta   90.00
_cell.angle_gamma   90.00
#
_symmetry.space_group_name_H-M   'P 1'
#
loop_
_entity.id
_entity.type
_entity.pdbx_description
1 polymer ?
#
loop_
_entity_poly.entity_id
_entity_poly.type
_entity_poly.pdbx_seq_one_letter_code
_entity_poly.pdbx_strand_id
1 'polypeptide(L)'
;MGVTGNVYKFLLVLHIACVILGFGATAFNGLYLDRARRKGGREGATLLEANGDASRVAEFFVYAVFVLGILLVATSKSAWKFSQGWLSAALALYFIDLGVLHGFVRRLQKRYDQVAAQLTEMTGPLSSSDDRPSQVGVLEQLEQRLQLGWGIFNVLFLIILYLMVFKPGA
;
A
#
# COMPACT_ATOMS: atom_id res chain seq x y z
N MET A 1 -14.35 -17.45 -24.29
CA MET A 1 -14.67 -16.02 -24.46
C MET A 1 -13.38 -15.37 -24.94
N GLY A 2 -13.29 -14.22 -25.44
CA GLY A 2 -12.05 -13.59 -25.91
C GLY A 2 -11.99 -12.17 -25.36
N VAL A 3 -10.90 -11.44 -25.62
CA VAL A 3 -10.70 -10.06 -25.17
C VAL A 3 -11.82 -9.08 -25.59
N THR A 4 -12.61 -9.42 -26.60
CA THR A 4 -13.77 -8.66 -27.08
C THR A 4 -15.08 -9.04 -26.39
N GLY A 5 -15.09 -10.14 -25.61
CA GLY A 5 -16.29 -10.65 -24.96
C GLY A 5 -16.75 -9.76 -23.78
N ASN A 6 -18.06 -9.69 -23.55
CA ASN A 6 -18.64 -8.86 -22.48
C ASN A 6 -18.14 -9.25 -21.07
N VAL A 7 -17.93 -10.56 -20.82
CA VAL A 7 -17.39 -11.03 -19.52
C VAL A 7 -15.96 -10.53 -19.31
N TYR A 8 -15.10 -10.59 -20.36
CA TYR A 8 -13.74 -10.06 -20.27
C TYR A 8 -13.74 -8.54 -19.98
N LYS A 9 -14.57 -7.79 -20.70
CA LYS A 9 -14.71 -6.35 -20.49
C LYS A 9 -15.19 -6.01 -19.08
N PHE A 10 -16.16 -6.76 -18.56
CA PHE A 10 -16.65 -6.58 -17.19
C PHE A 10 -15.55 -6.86 -16.15
N LEU A 11 -14.82 -7.97 -16.29
CA LEU A 11 -13.68 -8.30 -15.43
C LEU A 11 -12.59 -7.22 -15.50
N LEU A 12 -12.35 -6.66 -16.70
CA LEU A 12 -11.38 -5.59 -16.88
C LEU A 12 -11.79 -4.32 -16.13
N VAL A 13 -13.04 -3.91 -16.24
CA VAL A 13 -13.57 -2.75 -15.50
C VAL A 13 -13.44 -2.97 -14.00
N LEU A 14 -13.80 -4.15 -13.52
CA LEU A 14 -13.70 -4.49 -12.10
C LEU A 14 -12.24 -4.51 -11.62
N HIS A 15 -11.32 -5.06 -12.43
CA HIS A 15 -9.89 -5.04 -12.15
C HIS A 15 -9.35 -3.62 -12.03
N ILE A 16 -9.68 -2.75 -13.00
CA ILE A 16 -9.27 -1.34 -12.97
C ILE A 16 -9.85 -0.62 -11.74
N ALA A 17 -11.14 -0.85 -11.43
CA ALA A 17 -11.76 -0.27 -10.24
C ALA A 17 -11.04 -0.70 -8.95
N CYS A 18 -10.69 -1.99 -8.82
CA CYS A 18 -9.92 -2.47 -7.68
C CYS A 18 -8.50 -1.87 -7.62
N VAL A 19 -7.85 -1.66 -8.78
CA VAL A 19 -6.56 -0.95 -8.85
C VAL A 19 -6.69 0.48 -8.30
N ILE A 20 -7.70 1.22 -8.75
CA ILE A 20 -7.94 2.60 -8.30
C ILE A 20 -8.22 2.65 -6.79
N LEU A 21 -9.09 1.77 -6.29
CA LEU A 21 -9.46 1.75 -4.88
C LEU A 21 -8.33 1.24 -3.97
N GLY A 22 -7.65 0.18 -4.37
CA GLY A 22 -6.57 -0.41 -3.57
C GLY A 22 -5.32 0.47 -3.54
N PHE A 23 -4.74 0.73 -4.69
CA PHE A 23 -3.48 1.49 -4.77
C PHE A 23 -3.70 2.99 -4.63
N GLY A 24 -4.83 3.54 -5.11
CA GLY A 24 -5.15 4.96 -4.94
C GLY A 24 -5.26 5.36 -3.47
N ALA A 25 -5.90 4.54 -2.64
CA ALA A 25 -5.99 4.81 -1.20
C ALA A 25 -4.61 4.74 -0.52
N THR A 26 -3.76 3.78 -0.89
CA THR A 26 -2.41 3.63 -0.30
C THR A 26 -1.42 4.69 -0.78
N ALA A 27 -1.62 5.28 -1.95
CA ALA A 27 -0.74 6.33 -2.50
C ALA A 27 -0.64 7.56 -1.59
N PHE A 28 -1.69 7.86 -0.83
CA PHE A 28 -1.73 9.02 0.06
C PHE A 28 -1.28 8.74 1.50
N ASN A 29 -0.90 7.50 1.84
CA ASN A 29 -0.53 7.16 3.22
C ASN A 29 0.62 8.01 3.76
N GLY A 30 1.63 8.29 2.95
CA GLY A 30 2.73 9.18 3.33
C GLY A 30 2.25 10.61 3.64
N LEU A 31 1.28 11.12 2.89
CA LEU A 31 0.69 12.44 3.10
C LEU A 31 -0.14 12.50 4.39
N TYR A 32 -0.90 11.44 4.68
CA TYR A 32 -1.66 11.35 5.92
C TYR A 32 -0.75 11.30 7.14
N LEU A 33 0.37 10.57 7.06
CA LEU A 33 1.38 10.52 8.11
C LEU A 33 1.98 11.91 8.38
N ASP A 34 2.39 12.64 7.35
CA ASP A 34 2.92 14.01 7.49
C ASP A 34 1.87 14.97 8.11
N ARG A 35 0.62 14.90 7.66
CA ARG A 35 -0.46 15.73 8.21
C ARG A 35 -0.78 15.40 9.68
N ALA A 36 -0.80 14.12 10.02
CA ALA A 36 -1.03 13.69 11.40
C ALA A 36 0.05 14.23 12.33
N ARG A 37 1.31 14.19 11.90
CA ARG A 37 2.44 14.76 12.61
C ARG A 37 2.28 16.27 12.85
N ARG A 38 1.93 17.02 11.81
CA ARG A 38 1.75 18.49 11.91
C ARG A 38 0.62 18.89 12.85
N LYS A 39 -0.44 18.09 12.93
CA LYS A 39 -1.55 18.33 13.83
C LYS A 39 -1.20 17.95 15.28
N GLY A 40 -0.46 16.88 15.49
CA GLY A 40 -0.05 16.38 16.79
C GLY A 40 -1.22 15.96 17.69
N GLY A 41 -0.92 15.50 18.89
CA GLY A 41 -1.89 15.19 19.93
C GLY A 41 -3.06 14.28 19.45
N ARG A 42 -4.25 14.51 20.01
CA ARG A 42 -5.45 13.71 19.72
C ARG A 42 -5.92 13.81 18.27
N GLU A 43 -5.81 14.98 17.65
CA GLU A 43 -6.23 15.15 16.25
C GLU A 43 -5.33 14.35 15.29
N GLY A 44 -4.02 14.35 15.52
CA GLY A 44 -3.08 13.55 14.76
C GLY A 44 -3.35 12.04 14.90
N ALA A 45 -3.59 11.58 16.13
CA ALA A 45 -3.93 10.18 16.40
C ALA A 45 -5.23 9.74 15.68
N THR A 46 -6.29 10.54 15.75
CA THR A 46 -7.57 10.25 15.05
C THR A 46 -7.36 10.18 13.53
N LEU A 47 -6.52 11.04 12.97
CA LEU A 47 -6.22 11.03 11.53
C LEU A 47 -5.48 9.75 11.11
N LEU A 48 -4.54 9.27 11.92
CA LEU A 48 -3.82 8.02 11.68
C LEU A 48 -4.73 6.80 11.80
N GLU A 49 -5.63 6.78 12.79
CA GLU A 49 -6.60 5.71 12.97
C GLU A 49 -7.52 5.59 11.75
N ALA A 50 -8.12 6.70 11.30
CA ALA A 50 -8.96 6.74 10.11
C ALA A 50 -8.20 6.30 8.84
N ASN A 51 -6.94 6.71 8.69
CA ASN A 51 -6.09 6.26 7.59
C ASN A 51 -5.77 4.76 7.68
N GLY A 52 -5.56 4.22 8.88
CA GLY A 52 -5.36 2.80 9.13
C GLY A 52 -6.57 1.96 8.72
N ASP A 53 -7.78 2.42 9.00
CA ASP A 53 -9.02 1.75 8.59
C ASP A 53 -9.18 1.78 7.07
N ALA A 54 -8.97 2.92 6.43
CA ALA A 54 -8.97 3.04 4.98
C ALA A 54 -7.93 2.12 4.32
N SER A 55 -6.74 2.01 4.90
CA SER A 55 -5.67 1.13 4.40
C SER A 55 -6.02 -0.35 4.50
N ARG A 56 -6.75 -0.77 5.55
CA ARG A 56 -7.24 -2.16 5.67
C ARG A 56 -8.25 -2.51 4.57
N VAL A 57 -9.14 -1.60 4.27
CA VAL A 57 -10.10 -1.76 3.16
C VAL A 57 -9.37 -1.78 1.81
N ALA A 58 -8.43 -0.86 1.61
CA ALA A 58 -7.61 -0.79 0.39
C ALA A 58 -6.85 -2.09 0.12
N GLU A 59 -6.32 -2.72 1.16
CA GLU A 59 -5.59 -3.98 1.05
C GLU A 59 -6.45 -5.12 0.50
N PHE A 60 -7.73 -5.19 0.87
CA PHE A 60 -8.65 -6.14 0.24
C PHE A 60 -8.72 -5.97 -1.28
N PHE A 61 -8.78 -4.72 -1.75
CA PHE A 61 -8.78 -4.44 -3.19
C PHE A 61 -7.44 -4.77 -3.85
N VAL A 62 -6.32 -4.59 -3.17
CA VAL A 62 -5.00 -5.02 -3.67
C VAL A 62 -5.00 -6.53 -3.95
N TYR A 63 -5.51 -7.36 -3.05
CA TYR A 63 -5.64 -8.80 -3.31
C TYR A 63 -6.64 -9.12 -4.43
N ALA A 64 -7.76 -8.40 -4.48
CA ALA A 64 -8.75 -8.58 -5.54
C ALA A 64 -8.17 -8.29 -6.93
N VAL A 65 -7.26 -7.33 -7.05
CA VAL A 65 -6.52 -7.05 -8.31
C VAL A 65 -5.79 -8.27 -8.83
N PHE A 66 -5.12 -9.03 -7.96
CA PHE A 66 -4.42 -10.25 -8.34
C PHE A 66 -5.39 -11.32 -8.87
N VAL A 67 -6.44 -11.60 -8.12
CA VAL A 67 -7.45 -12.61 -8.51
C VAL A 67 -8.08 -12.24 -9.86
N LEU A 68 -8.51 -10.98 -10.01
CA LEU A 68 -9.10 -10.48 -11.24
C LEU A 68 -8.10 -10.49 -12.40
N GLY A 69 -6.83 -10.19 -12.15
CA GLY A 69 -5.76 -10.28 -13.14
C GLY A 69 -5.60 -11.70 -13.68
N ILE A 70 -5.59 -12.72 -12.82
CA ILE A 70 -5.56 -14.13 -13.23
C ILE A 70 -6.79 -14.49 -14.05
N LEU A 71 -7.99 -14.08 -13.64
CA LEU A 71 -9.23 -14.32 -14.37
C LEU A 71 -9.22 -13.66 -15.76
N LEU A 72 -8.64 -12.47 -15.90
CA LEU A 72 -8.46 -11.80 -17.18
C LEU A 72 -7.56 -12.60 -18.12
N VAL A 73 -6.45 -13.14 -17.63
CA VAL A 73 -5.58 -14.00 -18.42
C VAL A 73 -6.32 -15.28 -18.82
N ALA A 74 -7.00 -15.95 -17.90
CA ALA A 74 -7.75 -17.18 -18.16
C ALA A 74 -8.88 -17.00 -19.19
N THR A 75 -9.55 -15.84 -19.17
CA THR A 75 -10.67 -15.54 -20.08
C THR A 75 -10.24 -14.95 -21.42
N SER A 76 -8.96 -14.64 -21.61
CA SER A 76 -8.41 -13.95 -22.79
C SER A 76 -8.36 -14.82 -24.07
N LYS A 77 -8.65 -16.14 -24.00
CA LYS A 77 -8.47 -17.11 -25.12
C LYS A 77 -7.08 -17.08 -25.74
N SER A 78 -6.06 -17.17 -24.92
CA SER A 78 -4.65 -17.17 -25.33
C SER A 78 -4.13 -15.85 -25.90
N ALA A 79 -4.92 -14.75 -25.86
CA ALA A 79 -4.40 -13.43 -26.20
C ALA A 79 -3.33 -13.01 -25.19
N TRP A 80 -3.51 -13.36 -23.91
CA TRP A 80 -2.52 -13.14 -22.85
C TRP A 80 -2.05 -14.47 -22.30
N LYS A 81 -0.73 -14.65 -22.23
CA LYS A 81 -0.08 -15.87 -21.72
C LYS A 81 0.92 -15.49 -20.62
N PHE A 82 1.02 -16.32 -19.60
CA PHE A 82 2.03 -16.11 -18.55
C PHE A 82 3.48 -16.18 -19.05
N SER A 83 3.70 -16.74 -20.24
CA SER A 83 5.00 -16.74 -20.91
C SER A 83 5.40 -15.39 -21.54
N GLN A 84 4.47 -14.43 -21.61
CA GLN A 84 4.79 -13.08 -22.09
C GLN A 84 5.56 -12.32 -21.03
N GLY A 85 6.72 -11.76 -21.41
CA GLY A 85 7.67 -11.13 -20.48
C GLY A 85 7.07 -10.01 -19.63
N TRP A 86 6.21 -9.17 -20.20
CA TRP A 86 5.55 -8.08 -19.47
C TRP A 86 4.62 -8.60 -18.37
N LEU A 87 3.92 -9.72 -18.62
CA LEU A 87 2.97 -10.29 -17.65
C LEU A 87 3.72 -10.97 -16.50
N SER A 88 4.76 -11.76 -16.83
CA SER A 88 5.62 -12.39 -15.81
C SER A 88 6.33 -11.33 -14.95
N ALA A 89 6.85 -10.26 -15.56
CA ALA A 89 7.48 -9.16 -14.87
C ALA A 89 6.50 -8.44 -13.94
N ALA A 90 5.28 -8.15 -14.42
CA ALA A 90 4.24 -7.51 -13.62
C ALA A 90 3.84 -8.37 -12.42
N LEU A 91 3.72 -9.70 -12.58
CA LEU A 91 3.45 -10.63 -11.49
C LEU A 91 4.58 -10.68 -10.48
N ALA A 92 5.84 -10.76 -10.93
CA ALA A 92 7.00 -10.77 -10.05
C ALA A 92 7.07 -9.47 -9.23
N LEU A 93 6.89 -8.31 -9.87
CA LEU A 93 6.86 -7.02 -9.20
C LEU A 93 5.70 -6.90 -8.21
N TYR A 94 4.53 -7.45 -8.54
CA TYR A 94 3.38 -7.48 -7.63
C TYR A 94 3.71 -8.25 -6.35
N PHE A 95 4.36 -9.42 -6.44
CA PHE A 95 4.77 -10.18 -5.26
C PHE A 95 5.87 -9.48 -4.46
N ILE A 96 6.80 -8.80 -5.14
CA ILE A 96 7.80 -7.95 -4.46
C ILE A 96 7.11 -6.83 -3.71
N ASP A 97 6.12 -6.19 -4.32
CA ASP A 97 5.34 -5.10 -3.74
C ASP A 97 4.55 -5.56 -2.50
N LEU A 98 3.90 -6.73 -2.56
CA LEU A 98 3.31 -7.37 -1.38
C LEU A 98 4.34 -7.66 -0.29
N GLY A 99 5.54 -8.09 -0.67
CA GLY A 99 6.66 -8.31 0.26
C GLY A 99 7.08 -7.01 0.96
N VAL A 100 7.15 -5.91 0.24
CA VAL A 100 7.41 -4.57 0.81
C VAL A 100 6.30 -4.16 1.76
N LEU A 101 5.03 -4.32 1.35
CA LEU A 101 3.88 -3.96 2.17
C LEU A 101 3.86 -4.75 3.50
N HIS A 102 3.96 -6.07 3.45
CA HIS A 102 3.82 -6.94 4.63
C HIS A 102 5.12 -7.07 5.43
N GLY A 103 6.24 -7.22 4.73
CA GLY A 103 7.54 -7.45 5.37
C GLY A 103 8.15 -6.18 5.95
N PHE A 104 7.98 -5.06 5.29
CA PHE A 104 8.63 -3.81 5.67
C PHE A 104 7.64 -2.79 6.26
N VAL A 105 6.66 -2.36 5.49
CA VAL A 105 5.75 -1.27 5.89
C VAL A 105 4.92 -1.66 7.12
N ARG A 106 4.26 -2.81 7.12
CA ARG A 106 3.44 -3.25 8.26
C ARG A 106 4.22 -3.46 9.55
N ARG A 107 5.45 -3.96 9.47
CA ARG A 107 6.29 -4.12 10.66
C ARG A 107 6.70 -2.77 11.25
N LEU A 108 7.06 -1.82 10.39
CA LEU A 108 7.39 -0.48 10.82
C LEU A 108 6.17 0.26 11.38
N GLN A 109 5.01 0.11 10.76
CA GLN A 109 3.76 0.72 11.24
C GLN A 109 3.43 0.23 12.64
N LYS A 110 3.48 -1.09 12.90
CA LYS A 110 3.25 -1.63 14.24
C LYS A 110 4.21 -1.08 15.29
N ARG A 111 5.49 -0.92 14.94
CA ARG A 111 6.48 -0.32 15.84
C ARG A 111 6.20 1.14 16.09
N TYR A 112 5.84 1.88 15.05
CA TYR A 112 5.46 3.29 15.15
C TYR A 112 4.26 3.46 16.11
N ASP A 113 3.21 2.66 15.92
CA ASP A 113 2.00 2.70 16.75
C ASP A 113 2.31 2.38 18.23
N GLN A 114 3.19 1.42 18.49
CA GLN A 114 3.64 1.07 19.85
C GLN A 114 4.39 2.21 20.53
N VAL A 115 5.36 2.83 19.84
CA VAL A 115 6.14 3.95 20.39
C VAL A 115 5.25 5.18 20.58
N ALA A 116 4.35 5.45 19.64
CA ALA A 116 3.39 6.55 19.73
C ALA A 116 2.43 6.38 20.92
N ALA A 117 1.94 5.17 21.16
CA ALA A 117 1.09 4.84 22.30
C ALA A 117 1.84 5.07 23.64
N GLN A 118 3.08 4.56 23.74
CA GLN A 118 3.92 4.76 24.93
C GLN A 118 4.16 6.26 25.23
N LEU A 119 4.45 7.06 24.21
CA LEU A 119 4.59 8.52 24.37
C LEU A 119 3.30 9.18 24.86
N THR A 120 2.14 8.70 24.42
CA THR A 120 0.84 9.22 24.84
C THR A 120 0.56 8.89 26.32
N GLU A 121 0.89 7.68 26.76
CA GLU A 121 0.77 7.26 28.15
C GLU A 121 1.72 8.04 29.08
N MET A 122 2.96 8.32 28.63
CA MET A 122 3.95 9.09 29.37
C MET A 122 3.61 10.60 29.48
N THR A 123 2.63 11.09 28.74
CA THR A 123 2.17 12.48 28.82
C THR A 123 1.24 12.72 30.04
N GLY A 124 0.96 11.68 30.84
CA GLY A 124 0.27 11.78 32.13
C GLY A 124 1.09 12.53 33.19
N PRO A 125 0.42 13.03 34.25
CA PRO A 125 1.03 13.97 35.24
C PRO A 125 2.16 13.40 36.11
N LEU A 126 2.58 12.15 35.97
CA LEU A 126 3.51 11.43 36.84
C LEU A 126 4.75 10.82 36.14
N SER A 127 5.00 11.09 34.85
CA SER A 127 6.14 10.47 34.19
C SER A 127 7.39 11.34 34.24
N SER A 128 8.51 10.73 34.68
CA SER A 128 9.84 11.31 34.66
C SER A 128 10.23 11.73 33.24
N SER A 129 10.68 12.97 33.09
CA SER A 129 10.96 13.67 31.82
C SER A 129 12.23 13.17 31.08
N ASP A 130 12.92 12.15 31.58
CA ASP A 130 14.28 11.81 31.11
C ASP A 130 14.32 10.96 29.83
N ASP A 131 13.29 10.17 29.56
CA ASP A 131 13.25 9.26 28.38
C ASP A 131 12.55 9.86 27.14
N ARG A 132 11.88 11.00 27.25
CA ARG A 132 11.13 11.62 26.15
C ARG A 132 11.98 11.98 24.92
N PRO A 133 13.18 12.58 25.07
CA PRO A 133 13.98 12.95 23.90
C PRO A 133 14.42 11.77 23.05
N SER A 134 14.71 10.63 23.68
CA SER A 134 15.13 9.41 22.97
C SER A 134 14.00 8.76 22.18
N GLN A 135 12.80 8.71 22.74
CA GLN A 135 11.62 8.12 22.08
C GLN A 135 11.10 8.97 20.92
N VAL A 136 11.18 10.30 21.01
CA VAL A 136 10.85 11.21 19.92
C VAL A 136 11.80 10.97 18.73
N GLY A 137 13.11 10.83 18.99
CA GLY A 137 14.09 10.52 17.95
C GLY A 137 13.85 9.16 17.26
N VAL A 138 13.43 8.15 18.03
CA VAL A 138 13.03 6.84 17.47
C VAL A 138 11.79 6.97 16.58
N LEU A 139 10.80 7.75 17.01
CA LEU A 139 9.58 7.99 16.25
C LEU A 139 9.88 8.66 14.90
N GLU A 140 10.72 9.68 14.89
CA GLU A 140 11.16 10.38 13.68
C GLU A 140 11.88 9.45 12.69
N GLN A 141 12.75 8.57 13.19
CA GLN A 141 13.42 7.58 12.35
C GLN A 141 12.44 6.56 11.75
N LEU A 142 11.47 6.10 12.53
CA LEU A 142 10.43 5.19 12.05
C LEU A 142 9.56 5.84 10.98
N GLU A 143 9.21 7.12 11.13
CA GLU A 143 8.47 7.90 10.13
C GLU A 143 9.23 8.00 8.81
N GLN A 144 10.51 8.35 8.85
CA GLN A 144 11.34 8.43 7.65
C GLN A 144 11.40 7.09 6.90
N ARG A 145 11.56 6.00 7.65
CA ARG A 145 11.56 4.65 7.06
C ARG A 145 10.19 4.25 6.50
N LEU A 146 9.10 4.65 7.16
CA LEU A 146 7.74 4.44 6.65
C LEU A 146 7.50 5.21 5.36
N GLN A 147 7.89 6.49 5.30
CA GLN A 147 7.80 7.29 4.08
C GLN A 147 8.59 6.66 2.92
N LEU A 148 9.82 6.18 3.21
CA LEU A 148 10.60 5.45 2.22
C LEU A 148 9.89 4.17 1.74
N GLY A 149 9.33 3.38 2.66
CA GLY A 149 8.58 2.17 2.34
C GLY A 149 7.36 2.45 1.45
N TRP A 150 6.58 3.48 1.78
CA TRP A 150 5.46 3.92 0.95
C TRP A 150 5.93 4.47 -0.41
N GLY A 151 7.06 5.16 -0.45
CA GLY A 151 7.68 5.62 -1.70
C GLY A 151 8.05 4.46 -2.62
N ILE A 152 8.73 3.43 -2.09
CA ILE A 152 9.10 2.22 -2.85
C ILE A 152 7.85 1.52 -3.38
N PHE A 153 6.84 1.31 -2.52
CA PHE A 153 5.55 0.72 -2.90
C PHE A 153 4.90 1.47 -4.08
N ASN A 154 4.82 2.79 -4.01
CA ASN A 154 4.22 3.59 -5.07
C ASN A 154 5.03 3.53 -6.39
N VAL A 155 6.35 3.51 -6.32
CA VAL A 155 7.21 3.38 -7.52
C VAL A 155 7.04 2.01 -8.18
N LEU A 156 7.03 0.94 -7.40
CA LEU A 156 6.77 -0.42 -7.91
C LEU A 156 5.38 -0.50 -8.57
N PHE A 157 4.37 0.06 -7.93
CA PHE A 157 3.03 0.14 -8.51
C PHE A 157 3.01 0.88 -9.86
N LEU A 158 3.69 2.03 -9.99
CA LEU A 158 3.77 2.76 -11.25
C LEU A 158 4.46 1.94 -12.35
N ILE A 159 5.48 1.16 -12.01
CA ILE A 159 6.14 0.26 -12.95
C ILE A 159 5.18 -0.86 -13.40
N ILE A 160 4.43 -1.45 -12.47
CA ILE A 160 3.40 -2.46 -12.79
C ILE A 160 2.34 -1.86 -13.72
N LEU A 161 1.86 -0.65 -13.42
CA LEU A 161 0.89 0.06 -14.24
C LEU A 161 1.43 0.31 -15.66
N TYR A 162 2.68 0.75 -15.78
CA TYR A 162 3.36 0.91 -17.07
C TYR A 162 3.37 -0.39 -17.87
N LEU A 163 3.78 -1.50 -17.26
CA LEU A 163 3.79 -2.81 -17.92
C LEU A 163 2.40 -3.26 -18.38
N MET A 164 1.36 -2.98 -17.58
CA MET A 164 -0.03 -3.34 -17.92
C MET A 164 -0.59 -2.52 -19.07
N VAL A 165 -0.19 -1.26 -19.20
CA VAL A 165 -0.66 -0.36 -20.27
C VAL A 165 0.13 -0.58 -21.57
N PHE A 166 1.44 -0.54 -21.50
CA PHE A 166 2.30 -0.58 -22.69
C PHE A 166 2.60 -2.00 -23.20
N LYS A 167 2.54 -3.02 -22.34
CA LYS A 167 2.73 -4.44 -22.68
C LYS A 167 3.95 -4.67 -23.58
N PRO A 168 5.16 -4.28 -23.18
CA PRO A 168 6.33 -4.36 -24.04
C PRO A 168 6.60 -5.81 -24.46
N GLY A 169 6.71 -6.04 -25.76
CA GLY A 169 6.91 -7.38 -26.34
C GLY A 169 5.64 -8.25 -26.43
N ALA A 170 4.45 -7.64 -26.39
CA ALA A 170 3.18 -8.35 -26.59
C ALA A 170 2.88 -8.59 -28.09
#